data_ee00a60ffd2d182c535cacb80ccf6e05
#
_entry.id   ee00a60ffd2d182c535cacb80ccf6e05
#
_cell.length_a   1.000
_cell.length_b   1.000
_cell.length_c   1.000
_cell.angle_alpha   90.00
_cell.angle_beta   90.00
_cell.angle_gamma   90.00
#
_symmetry.space_group_name_H-M   'P 1'
#
loop_
_entity.id
_entity.type
_entity.pdbx_description
1 polymer ?
#
loop_
_entity_poly.entity_id
_entity_poly.type
_entity_poly.pdbx_seq_one_letter_code
_entity_poly.pdbx_strand_id
1 'polypeptide(L)'
;MWFDNAVIYQIYPLGLCGAPRQNDGVQAHRILRVKEWAAHIRELGATCVLFNPVFESDAHGYDTRDYNRLDCRLGTKEDFQQVCAALHEAGLKVMLDGVLNHVGRGFWAFRDVQEKKWDSPYKDWFHISFDGDTGYHDGFWYEAWEGCYELVKLNLKNPAVREHLFDAIRGWVRDYDIDGLRLDVAYCLDLGFLAALREMANTVKPEFVLMGETLHGDYNRWMNDRACHAVTNYECYKGLYSSFNTGNMHEIAYSLNRQFGSEPWCLYTGKHPMSFLDNHDVTRIASILTDKNCLKPAYGLLFGMPGVPAVYYGSEWGVEGEKKSGDDALRPAIETPEHNELTDWITALAGARTASPALCSGSYRNILVQPKQLIFERRCEDDRVLVAINADSQPYHAHFDAQAGMAVDIITGDAHDFGGGSELEPYSCHFWKTE
;
A
#
# COMPACT_ATOMS: atom_id res chain seq x y z
N MET A 1 1.16 -5.66 -16.51
CA MET A 1 1.87 -4.40 -16.14
C MET A 1 2.98 -4.72 -15.15
N TRP A 2 4.01 -3.84 -15.02
CA TRP A 2 5.05 -4.05 -14.02
C TRP A 2 4.49 -4.19 -12.59
N PHE A 3 3.40 -3.49 -12.30
CA PHE A 3 2.76 -3.45 -10.99
C PHE A 3 2.23 -4.84 -10.55
N ASP A 4 1.75 -5.66 -11.46
CA ASP A 4 1.18 -6.98 -11.13
C ASP A 4 2.24 -7.92 -10.52
N ASN A 5 3.50 -7.71 -10.89
CA ASN A 5 4.64 -8.48 -10.39
C ASN A 5 5.40 -7.77 -9.25
N ALA A 6 4.93 -6.60 -8.83
CA ALA A 6 5.65 -5.80 -7.84
C ALA A 6 5.64 -6.43 -6.44
N VAL A 7 6.66 -6.06 -5.68
CA VAL A 7 6.73 -6.07 -4.22
C VAL A 7 6.93 -4.63 -3.79
N ILE A 8 5.99 -4.08 -3.04
CA ILE A 8 6.00 -2.66 -2.66
C ILE A 8 6.66 -2.50 -1.29
N TYR A 9 7.55 -1.53 -1.18
CA TYR A 9 8.07 -1.04 0.09
C TYR A 9 7.48 0.35 0.36
N GLN A 10 6.66 0.47 1.41
CA GLN A 10 5.96 1.71 1.73
C GLN A 10 6.71 2.52 2.79
N ILE A 11 6.90 3.81 2.53
CA ILE A 11 7.57 4.75 3.42
C ILE A 11 6.65 5.92 3.75
N TYR A 12 6.49 6.22 5.05
CA TYR A 12 5.96 7.50 5.51
C TYR A 12 7.14 8.45 5.80
N PRO A 13 7.48 9.38 4.87
CA PRO A 13 8.77 10.06 4.89
C PRO A 13 8.93 11.06 6.03
N LEU A 14 7.87 11.76 6.44
CA LEU A 14 7.93 12.68 7.60
C LEU A 14 8.30 11.92 8.88
N GLY A 15 7.74 10.70 9.07
CA GLY A 15 8.10 9.85 10.20
C GLY A 15 9.50 9.29 10.06
N LEU A 16 9.77 8.48 9.03
CA LEU A 16 11.08 7.84 8.82
C LEU A 16 12.24 8.83 8.99
N CYS A 17 12.11 10.01 8.42
CA CYS A 17 13.16 11.02 8.43
C CYS A 17 13.20 11.88 9.72
N GLY A 18 12.32 11.64 10.69
CA GLY A 18 12.29 12.37 11.96
C GLY A 18 11.94 13.85 11.79
N ALA A 19 11.03 14.17 10.87
CA ALA A 19 10.55 15.53 10.69
C ALA A 19 9.69 15.97 11.89
N PRO A 20 9.71 17.26 12.28
CA PRO A 20 8.80 17.75 13.32
C PRO A 20 7.35 17.59 12.88
N ARG A 21 6.47 17.30 13.85
CA ARG A 21 5.04 17.05 13.59
C ARG A 21 4.36 18.24 12.91
N GLN A 22 4.57 19.44 13.43
CA GLN A 22 4.07 20.66 12.82
C GLN A 22 5.12 21.24 11.88
N ASN A 23 4.67 21.78 10.75
CA ASN A 23 5.56 22.45 9.83
C ASN A 23 6.04 23.77 10.46
N ASP A 24 7.31 23.80 10.81
CA ASP A 24 7.99 24.92 11.45
C ASP A 24 8.58 25.92 10.45
N GLY A 25 8.44 25.64 9.14
CA GLY A 25 8.99 26.47 8.06
C GLY A 25 10.51 26.38 7.92
N VAL A 26 11.17 25.51 8.67
CA VAL A 26 12.62 25.33 8.63
C VAL A 26 13.02 24.37 7.52
N GLN A 27 13.81 24.89 6.57
CA GLN A 27 14.35 24.06 5.49
C GLN A 27 15.37 23.07 6.06
N ALA A 28 15.18 21.80 5.75
CA ALA A 28 16.08 20.70 6.11
C ALA A 28 16.42 19.85 4.87
N HIS A 29 17.26 18.84 5.03
CA HIS A 29 17.65 17.89 3.97
C HIS A 29 17.45 16.44 4.44
N ARG A 30 16.39 16.20 5.22
CA ARG A 30 16.16 14.91 5.89
C ARG A 30 15.84 13.78 4.92
N ILE A 31 15.19 14.08 3.78
CA ILE A 31 14.77 13.07 2.79
C ILE A 31 15.99 12.35 2.18
N LEU A 32 17.18 12.95 2.18
CA LEU A 32 18.40 12.32 1.67
C LEU A 32 18.75 11.03 2.41
N ARG A 33 18.26 10.85 3.65
CA ARG A 33 18.37 9.58 4.41
C ARG A 33 17.87 8.38 3.60
N VAL A 34 16.81 8.55 2.82
CA VAL A 34 16.20 7.45 2.03
C VAL A 34 17.18 6.88 0.99
N LYS A 35 18.19 7.64 0.55
CA LYS A 35 19.24 7.11 -0.35
C LYS A 35 20.02 5.97 0.30
N GLU A 36 20.24 6.03 1.60
CA GLU A 36 20.96 4.99 2.37
C GLU A 36 20.11 3.73 2.53
N TRP A 37 18.79 3.85 2.38
CA TRP A 37 17.84 2.74 2.42
C TRP A 37 17.69 2.00 1.10
N ALA A 38 18.12 2.59 -0.02
CA ALA A 38 17.91 2.01 -1.36
C ALA A 38 18.49 0.59 -1.48
N ALA A 39 19.68 0.36 -0.94
CA ALA A 39 20.32 -0.97 -0.92
C ALA A 39 19.49 -1.98 -0.11
N HIS A 40 19.12 -1.63 1.12
CA HIS A 40 18.28 -2.47 1.99
C HIS A 40 16.95 -2.84 1.32
N ILE A 41 16.25 -1.85 0.75
CA ILE A 41 14.96 -2.06 0.07
C ILE A 41 15.13 -3.01 -1.11
N ARG A 42 16.21 -2.85 -1.89
CA ARG A 42 16.52 -3.72 -3.02
C ARG A 42 16.89 -5.13 -2.58
N GLU A 43 17.70 -5.28 -1.54
CA GLU A 43 18.11 -6.56 -0.97
C GLU A 43 16.93 -7.32 -0.37
N LEU A 44 15.96 -6.62 0.24
CA LEU A 44 14.69 -7.21 0.70
C LEU A 44 13.87 -7.83 -0.45
N GLY A 45 14.20 -7.52 -1.70
CA GLY A 45 13.49 -7.99 -2.89
C GLY A 45 12.32 -7.10 -3.30
N ALA A 46 12.17 -5.91 -2.72
CA ALA A 46 11.21 -4.93 -3.20
C ALA A 46 11.57 -4.43 -4.61
N THR A 47 10.54 -4.09 -5.37
CA THR A 47 10.69 -3.60 -6.76
C THR A 47 10.11 -2.20 -6.95
N CYS A 48 9.40 -1.70 -5.94
CA CYS A 48 8.78 -0.38 -5.96
C CYS A 48 8.78 0.23 -4.56
N VAL A 49 9.11 1.52 -4.48
CA VAL A 49 8.93 2.33 -3.27
C VAL A 49 7.67 3.18 -3.43
N LEU A 50 6.76 3.07 -2.46
CA LEU A 50 5.59 3.93 -2.33
C LEU A 50 5.85 4.95 -1.20
N PHE A 51 5.99 6.21 -1.56
CA PHE A 51 6.05 7.30 -0.60
C PHE A 51 4.65 7.78 -0.21
N ASN A 52 4.32 7.78 1.07
CA ASN A 52 3.26 8.62 1.61
C ASN A 52 3.61 10.10 1.39
N PRO A 53 2.70 11.06 1.66
CA PRO A 53 2.85 12.43 1.15
C PRO A 53 4.21 13.06 1.41
N VAL A 54 4.77 13.69 0.37
CA VAL A 54 6.08 14.36 0.38
C VAL A 54 5.99 15.86 0.15
N PHE A 55 4.81 16.37 -0.25
CA PHE A 55 4.65 17.79 -0.60
C PHE A 55 4.35 18.66 0.60
N GLU A 56 4.59 19.98 0.43
CA GLU A 56 4.45 20.98 1.49
C GLU A 56 3.09 20.88 2.17
N SER A 57 3.08 20.73 3.50
CA SER A 57 1.89 20.44 4.30
C SER A 57 1.87 21.21 5.62
N ASP A 58 0.71 21.27 6.28
CA ASP A 58 0.57 21.90 7.59
C ASP A 58 1.21 21.06 8.70
N ALA A 59 0.95 19.73 8.68
CA ALA A 59 1.41 18.80 9.72
C ALA A 59 1.78 17.42 9.17
N HIS A 60 0.78 16.62 8.78
CA HIS A 60 0.95 15.17 8.55
C HIS A 60 1.08 14.77 7.07
N GLY A 61 1.21 15.73 6.16
CA GLY A 61 1.35 15.46 4.73
C GLY A 61 0.03 15.37 3.97
N TYR A 62 -1.05 14.91 4.61
CA TYR A 62 -2.38 14.86 4.00
C TYR A 62 -3.10 16.22 4.01
N ASP A 63 -2.58 17.18 4.71
CA ASP A 63 -3.00 18.59 4.80
C ASP A 63 -2.14 19.48 3.90
N THR A 64 -2.13 19.17 2.59
CA THR A 64 -1.27 19.80 1.57
C THR A 64 -1.46 21.31 1.51
N ARG A 65 -0.34 22.06 1.52
CA ARG A 65 -0.28 23.52 1.26
C ARG A 65 0.07 23.87 -0.17
N ASP A 66 0.95 23.07 -0.78
CA ASP A 66 1.45 23.31 -2.13
C ASP A 66 1.91 22.00 -2.78
N TYR A 67 1.30 21.62 -3.88
CA TYR A 67 1.65 20.42 -4.65
C TYR A 67 2.94 20.53 -5.46
N ASN A 68 3.47 21.75 -5.63
CA ASN A 68 4.65 22.01 -6.45
C ASN A 68 5.94 22.15 -5.62
N ARG A 69 5.83 22.06 -4.30
CA ARG A 69 6.96 22.17 -3.38
C ARG A 69 7.10 20.91 -2.56
N LEU A 70 8.31 20.39 -2.46
CA LEU A 70 8.63 19.41 -1.44
C LEU A 70 8.42 20.02 -0.05
N ASP A 71 7.95 19.25 0.91
CA ASP A 71 7.83 19.71 2.30
C ASP A 71 9.20 20.17 2.82
N CYS A 72 9.28 21.42 3.29
CA CYS A 72 10.54 22.02 3.72
C CYS A 72 11.21 21.24 4.85
N ARG A 73 10.44 20.55 5.69
CA ARG A 73 10.96 19.66 6.73
C ARG A 73 11.70 18.44 6.17
N LEU A 74 11.36 18.00 4.95
CA LEU A 74 12.00 16.89 4.25
C LEU A 74 13.21 17.34 3.45
N GLY A 75 13.08 18.39 2.65
CA GLY A 75 14.17 18.80 1.79
C GLY A 75 13.81 19.83 0.74
N THR A 76 14.67 19.91 -0.28
CA THR A 76 14.44 20.66 -1.50
C THR A 76 13.99 19.74 -2.63
N LYS A 77 13.54 20.32 -3.73
CA LYS A 77 13.26 19.61 -4.97
C LYS A 77 14.47 18.78 -5.43
N GLU A 78 15.66 19.38 -5.36
CA GLU A 78 16.92 18.76 -5.77
C GLU A 78 17.28 17.56 -4.87
N ASP A 79 16.98 17.63 -3.56
CA ASP A 79 17.17 16.50 -2.65
C ASP A 79 16.30 15.32 -3.06
N PHE A 80 15.02 15.57 -3.34
CA PHE A 80 14.11 14.51 -3.72
C PHE A 80 14.40 13.94 -5.12
N GLN A 81 14.90 14.77 -6.05
CA GLN A 81 15.42 14.28 -7.33
C GLN A 81 16.57 13.30 -7.13
N GLN A 82 17.52 13.61 -6.20
CA GLN A 82 18.61 12.68 -5.89
C GLN A 82 18.10 11.37 -5.27
N VAL A 83 17.07 11.43 -4.41
CA VAL A 83 16.46 10.23 -3.83
C VAL A 83 15.82 9.36 -4.91
N CYS A 84 14.99 9.94 -5.78
CA CYS A 84 14.35 9.20 -6.87
C CYS A 84 15.38 8.60 -7.83
N ALA A 85 16.43 9.35 -8.20
CA ALA A 85 17.51 8.85 -9.04
C ALA A 85 18.22 7.66 -8.39
N ALA A 86 18.56 7.73 -7.11
CA ALA A 86 19.20 6.62 -6.38
C ALA A 86 18.31 5.37 -6.30
N LEU A 87 16.99 5.54 -6.14
CA LEU A 87 16.05 4.41 -6.16
C LEU A 87 15.97 3.79 -7.56
N HIS A 88 15.88 4.60 -8.63
CA HIS A 88 15.90 4.10 -10.00
C HIS A 88 17.22 3.40 -10.36
N GLU A 89 18.37 3.94 -9.93
CA GLU A 89 19.69 3.30 -10.10
C GLU A 89 19.76 1.94 -9.39
N ALA A 90 19.07 1.80 -8.25
CA ALA A 90 18.90 0.50 -7.58
C ALA A 90 17.89 -0.43 -8.27
N GLY A 91 17.26 -0.01 -9.37
CA GLY A 91 16.26 -0.78 -10.12
C GLY A 91 14.86 -0.76 -9.49
N LEU A 92 14.58 0.21 -8.62
CA LEU A 92 13.30 0.37 -7.94
C LEU A 92 12.41 1.36 -8.71
N LYS A 93 11.14 1.05 -8.84
CA LYS A 93 10.09 1.98 -9.28
C LYS A 93 9.73 2.92 -8.13
N VAL A 94 9.21 4.12 -8.47
CA VAL A 94 8.80 5.12 -7.48
C VAL A 94 7.34 5.49 -7.67
N MET A 95 6.54 5.35 -6.63
CA MET A 95 5.16 5.82 -6.55
C MET A 95 5.02 6.88 -5.45
N LEU A 96 4.19 7.89 -5.70
CA LEU A 96 3.86 8.93 -4.72
C LEU A 96 2.41 8.82 -4.27
N ASP A 97 2.14 9.33 -3.08
CA ASP A 97 0.79 9.53 -2.58
C ASP A 97 0.21 10.83 -3.17
N GLY A 98 -0.90 10.71 -3.88
CA GLY A 98 -1.65 11.80 -4.46
C GLY A 98 -2.85 12.16 -3.58
N VAL A 99 -2.70 13.17 -2.73
CA VAL A 99 -3.78 13.71 -1.89
C VAL A 99 -4.61 14.68 -2.73
N LEU A 100 -5.59 14.17 -3.49
CA LEU A 100 -6.29 14.95 -4.51
C LEU A 100 -7.74 15.29 -4.14
N ASN A 101 -8.28 14.72 -3.05
CA ASN A 101 -9.64 14.98 -2.59
C ASN A 101 -9.76 16.28 -1.78
N HIS A 102 -8.74 16.60 -1.02
CA HIS A 102 -8.73 17.70 -0.06
C HIS A 102 -7.35 18.32 0.06
N VAL A 103 -7.26 19.46 0.72
CA VAL A 103 -6.05 20.21 1.03
C VAL A 103 -6.06 20.69 2.48
N GLY A 104 -4.91 21.07 3.01
CA GLY A 104 -4.81 21.75 4.30
C GLY A 104 -5.40 23.16 4.27
N ARG A 105 -5.71 23.70 5.45
CA ARG A 105 -6.17 25.10 5.58
C ARG A 105 -5.08 26.10 5.19
N GLY A 106 -3.82 25.68 5.18
CA GLY A 106 -2.68 26.47 4.69
C GLY A 106 -2.54 26.53 3.17
N PHE A 107 -3.38 25.80 2.40
CA PHE A 107 -3.32 25.82 0.94
C PHE A 107 -3.55 27.24 0.38
N TRP A 108 -2.69 27.67 -0.51
CA TRP A 108 -2.64 29.07 -0.95
C TRP A 108 -3.96 29.61 -1.51
N ALA A 109 -4.71 28.80 -2.28
CA ALA A 109 -6.00 29.21 -2.81
C ALA A 109 -7.09 29.31 -1.73
N PHE A 110 -7.03 28.44 -0.70
CA PHE A 110 -7.94 28.52 0.44
C PHE A 110 -7.62 29.74 1.34
N ARG A 111 -6.33 30.06 1.52
CA ARG A 111 -5.89 31.27 2.21
C ARG A 111 -6.43 32.54 1.53
N ASP A 112 -6.40 32.60 0.20
CA ASP A 112 -7.00 33.72 -0.55
C ASP A 112 -8.52 33.83 -0.28
N VAL A 113 -9.23 32.69 -0.20
CA VAL A 113 -10.66 32.68 0.19
C VAL A 113 -10.86 33.15 1.62
N GLN A 114 -10.01 32.74 2.56
CA GLN A 114 -10.08 33.22 3.96
C GLN A 114 -9.90 34.73 4.06
N GLU A 115 -9.06 35.34 3.22
CA GLU A 115 -8.79 36.77 3.20
C GLU A 115 -9.88 37.57 2.45
N LYS A 116 -10.22 37.15 1.22
CA LYS A 116 -11.08 37.92 0.29
C LYS A 116 -12.54 37.50 0.31
N LYS A 117 -12.84 36.35 0.95
CA LYS A 117 -14.22 35.82 1.04
C LYS A 117 -14.86 35.70 -0.33
N TRP A 118 -16.01 36.37 -0.51
CA TRP A 118 -16.78 36.35 -1.75
C TRP A 118 -16.01 36.88 -2.97
N ASP A 119 -15.06 37.77 -2.77
CA ASP A 119 -14.27 38.37 -3.85
C ASP A 119 -13.09 37.52 -4.30
N SER A 120 -12.84 36.38 -3.63
CA SER A 120 -11.77 35.47 -4.04
C SER A 120 -12.10 34.80 -5.37
N PRO A 121 -11.17 34.79 -6.36
CA PRO A 121 -11.32 34.03 -7.60
C PRO A 121 -11.29 32.51 -7.39
N TYR A 122 -10.88 32.04 -6.21
CA TYR A 122 -10.73 30.63 -5.87
C TYR A 122 -11.89 30.07 -5.05
N LYS A 123 -12.94 30.85 -4.73
CA LYS A 123 -14.07 30.36 -3.92
C LYS A 123 -14.75 29.10 -4.51
N ASP A 124 -14.79 29.01 -5.83
CA ASP A 124 -15.42 27.88 -6.55
C ASP A 124 -14.47 26.65 -6.68
N TRP A 125 -13.23 26.75 -6.16
CA TRP A 125 -12.33 25.63 -6.04
C TRP A 125 -12.71 24.69 -4.89
N PHE A 126 -13.58 25.16 -4.00
CA PHE A 126 -14.08 24.49 -2.82
C PHE A 126 -15.60 24.48 -2.82
N HIS A 127 -16.20 23.69 -1.94
CA HIS A 127 -17.65 23.72 -1.70
C HIS A 127 -17.93 24.64 -0.51
N ILE A 128 -18.22 25.92 -0.78
CA ILE A 128 -18.35 26.99 0.22
C ILE A 128 -19.78 27.48 0.29
N SER A 129 -20.26 27.81 1.50
CA SER A 129 -21.48 28.56 1.77
C SER A 129 -21.17 29.74 2.66
N PHE A 130 -21.52 30.96 2.19
CA PHE A 130 -21.36 32.19 2.96
C PHE A 130 -22.54 32.45 3.92
N ASP A 131 -23.55 31.60 3.92
CA ASP A 131 -24.69 31.64 4.86
C ASP A 131 -24.42 30.87 6.17
N GLY A 132 -23.22 30.24 6.30
CA GLY A 132 -22.83 29.44 7.44
C GLY A 132 -21.40 29.74 7.93
N ASP A 133 -20.97 29.00 8.93
CA ASP A 133 -19.61 29.08 9.44
C ASP A 133 -19.17 27.70 9.96
N THR A 134 -17.90 27.55 10.25
CA THR A 134 -17.32 26.37 10.88
C THR A 134 -16.78 26.73 12.26
N GLY A 135 -16.28 25.75 13.01
CA GLY A 135 -15.60 26.00 14.29
C GLY A 135 -14.34 26.87 14.18
N TYR A 136 -13.86 27.16 12.97
CA TYR A 136 -12.72 28.05 12.73
C TYR A 136 -13.10 29.54 12.61
N HIS A 137 -14.40 29.85 12.52
CA HIS A 137 -14.91 31.23 12.45
C HIS A 137 -14.34 32.04 11.28
N ASP A 138 -14.20 31.39 10.12
CA ASP A 138 -13.75 32.07 8.89
C ASP A 138 -14.83 32.98 8.28
N GLY A 139 -16.06 32.94 8.80
CA GLY A 139 -17.21 33.69 8.27
C GLY A 139 -17.83 33.04 7.03
N PHE A 140 -17.57 31.76 6.81
CA PHE A 140 -18.21 30.89 5.84
C PHE A 140 -18.09 29.42 6.23
N TRP A 141 -19.05 28.60 5.79
CA TRP A 141 -18.98 27.15 5.88
C TRP A 141 -18.31 26.57 4.64
N TYR A 142 -17.60 25.47 4.78
CA TYR A 142 -17.03 24.70 3.68
C TYR A 142 -17.13 23.19 3.93
N GLU A 143 -17.20 22.41 2.83
CA GLU A 143 -17.16 20.96 2.92
C GLU A 143 -15.74 20.50 3.26
N ALA A 144 -15.63 19.55 4.19
CA ALA A 144 -14.39 18.94 4.63
C ALA A 144 -14.43 17.43 4.40
N TRP A 145 -13.28 16.77 4.41
CA TRP A 145 -13.23 15.32 4.37
C TRP A 145 -13.80 14.75 5.68
N GLU A 146 -14.91 14.00 5.57
CA GLU A 146 -15.58 13.30 6.70
C GLU A 146 -15.76 14.15 7.98
N GLY A 147 -15.93 15.47 7.81
CA GLY A 147 -16.11 16.40 8.94
C GLY A 147 -14.82 16.88 9.61
N CYS A 148 -13.65 16.46 9.11
CA CYS A 148 -12.36 16.97 9.55
C CYS A 148 -12.07 18.31 8.87
N TYR A 149 -12.41 19.42 9.52
CA TYR A 149 -12.33 20.76 8.94
C TYR A 149 -10.89 21.27 8.70
N GLU A 150 -9.86 20.57 9.19
CA GLU A 150 -8.48 20.77 8.77
C GLU A 150 -8.22 20.36 7.32
N LEU A 151 -9.06 19.48 6.77
CA LEU A 151 -8.93 18.89 5.45
C LEU A 151 -10.04 19.40 4.53
N VAL A 152 -9.77 20.54 3.89
CA VAL A 152 -10.71 21.29 3.05
C VAL A 152 -10.95 20.58 1.73
N LYS A 153 -12.17 20.16 1.44
CA LYS A 153 -12.49 19.39 0.24
C LYS A 153 -12.42 20.24 -1.02
N LEU A 154 -11.74 19.72 -2.04
CA LEU A 154 -11.64 20.34 -3.36
C LEU A 154 -12.90 20.06 -4.22
N ASN A 155 -13.30 21.04 -5.00
CA ASN A 155 -14.32 20.88 -6.03
C ASN A 155 -13.72 20.27 -7.30
N LEU A 156 -13.63 18.94 -7.35
CA LEU A 156 -13.05 18.21 -8.49
C LEU A 156 -13.89 18.30 -9.79
N LYS A 157 -15.06 18.93 -9.77
CA LYS A 157 -15.83 19.26 -10.96
C LYS A 157 -15.39 20.58 -11.60
N ASN A 158 -14.68 21.43 -10.85
CA ASN A 158 -14.13 22.67 -11.37
C ASN A 158 -12.94 22.39 -12.31
N PRO A 159 -13.00 22.84 -13.59
CA PRO A 159 -11.91 22.58 -14.54
C PRO A 159 -10.56 23.17 -14.12
N ALA A 160 -10.55 24.33 -13.47
CA ALA A 160 -9.30 24.95 -13.00
C ALA A 160 -8.64 24.17 -11.88
N VAL A 161 -9.42 23.54 -10.99
CA VAL A 161 -8.90 22.62 -9.95
C VAL A 161 -8.29 21.39 -10.62
N ARG A 162 -9.00 20.78 -11.57
CA ARG A 162 -8.48 19.60 -12.30
C ARG A 162 -7.16 19.92 -13.00
N GLU A 163 -7.10 21.02 -13.73
CA GLU A 163 -5.87 21.39 -14.45
C GLU A 163 -4.73 21.69 -13.51
N HIS A 164 -4.96 22.37 -12.38
CA HIS A 164 -3.94 22.59 -11.35
C HIS A 164 -3.37 21.27 -10.81
N LEU A 165 -4.23 20.28 -10.50
CA LEU A 165 -3.79 18.98 -10.01
C LEU A 165 -3.05 18.18 -11.10
N PHE A 166 -3.53 18.21 -12.34
CA PHE A 166 -2.88 17.51 -13.46
C PHE A 166 -1.53 18.12 -13.81
N ASP A 167 -1.40 19.45 -13.74
CA ASP A 167 -0.12 20.13 -13.94
C ASP A 167 0.89 19.77 -12.86
N ALA A 168 0.44 19.66 -11.60
CA ALA A 168 1.28 19.18 -10.52
C ALA A 168 1.79 17.77 -10.80
N ILE A 169 0.90 16.84 -11.19
CA ILE A 169 1.28 15.45 -11.49
C ILE A 169 2.23 15.38 -12.69
N ARG A 170 1.99 16.13 -13.76
CA ARG A 170 2.94 16.25 -14.91
C ARG A 170 4.30 16.76 -14.43
N GLY A 171 4.29 17.73 -13.51
CA GLY A 171 5.49 18.23 -12.85
C GLY A 171 6.24 17.13 -12.10
N TRP A 172 5.54 16.32 -11.32
CA TRP A 172 6.15 15.21 -10.55
C TRP A 172 6.79 14.16 -11.48
N VAL A 173 6.11 13.79 -12.58
CA VAL A 173 6.69 12.88 -13.57
C VAL A 173 7.92 13.48 -14.22
N ARG A 174 7.87 14.74 -14.66
CA ARG A 174 9.00 15.43 -15.30
C ARG A 174 10.20 15.58 -14.36
N ASP A 175 9.92 15.94 -13.08
CA ASP A 175 10.96 16.37 -12.15
C ASP A 175 11.53 15.20 -11.33
N TYR A 176 10.76 14.15 -11.08
CA TYR A 176 11.14 13.01 -10.23
C TYR A 176 11.06 11.66 -10.95
N ASP A 177 10.61 11.64 -12.21
CA ASP A 177 10.43 10.45 -13.05
C ASP A 177 9.58 9.34 -12.37
N ILE A 178 8.56 9.71 -11.59
CA ILE A 178 7.72 8.76 -10.88
C ILE A 178 6.99 7.80 -11.81
N ASP A 179 6.70 6.58 -11.33
CA ASP A 179 6.11 5.47 -12.08
C ASP A 179 4.62 5.26 -11.78
N GLY A 180 4.08 5.96 -10.80
CA GLY A 180 2.67 5.86 -10.45
C GLY A 180 2.27 6.70 -9.25
N LEU A 181 0.96 6.65 -8.94
CA LEU A 181 0.35 7.29 -7.79
C LEU A 181 -0.49 6.29 -6.99
N ARG A 182 -0.41 6.39 -5.68
CA ARG A 182 -1.49 5.98 -4.77
C ARG A 182 -2.42 7.18 -4.62
N LEU A 183 -3.70 7.01 -4.84
CA LEU A 183 -4.70 8.06 -4.68
C LEU A 183 -5.33 7.95 -3.30
N ASP A 184 -5.01 8.90 -2.45
CA ASP A 184 -5.58 9.02 -1.12
C ASP A 184 -7.10 9.12 -1.19
N VAL A 185 -7.80 8.41 -0.29
CA VAL A 185 -9.27 8.34 -0.19
C VAL A 185 -9.98 8.24 -1.55
N ALA A 186 -9.51 7.36 -2.43
CA ALA A 186 -10.05 7.23 -3.79
C ALA A 186 -11.57 6.97 -3.82
N TYR A 187 -12.13 6.41 -2.76
CA TYR A 187 -13.57 6.20 -2.60
C TYR A 187 -14.36 7.52 -2.48
N CYS A 188 -13.70 8.64 -2.14
CA CYS A 188 -14.28 9.98 -2.08
C CYS A 188 -14.12 10.76 -3.39
N LEU A 189 -13.25 10.32 -4.32
CA LEU A 189 -12.98 11.04 -5.56
C LEU A 189 -14.17 10.93 -6.54
N ASP A 190 -14.45 12.05 -7.24
CA ASP A 190 -15.42 12.09 -8.32
C ASP A 190 -15.03 11.12 -9.46
N LEU A 191 -15.92 10.25 -9.89
CA LEU A 191 -15.64 9.26 -10.95
C LEU A 191 -15.27 9.89 -12.28
N GLY A 192 -15.82 11.07 -12.59
CA GLY A 192 -15.45 11.83 -13.80
C GLY A 192 -14.04 12.42 -13.69
N PHE A 193 -13.62 12.80 -12.49
CA PHE A 193 -12.23 13.19 -12.21
C PHE A 193 -11.29 11.99 -12.36
N LEU A 194 -11.61 10.82 -11.79
CA LEU A 194 -10.81 9.60 -11.92
C LEU A 194 -10.65 9.18 -13.39
N ALA A 195 -11.72 9.27 -14.19
CA ALA A 195 -11.65 8.95 -15.62
C ALA A 195 -10.72 9.92 -16.38
N ALA A 196 -10.83 11.22 -16.13
CA ALA A 196 -9.94 12.21 -16.73
C ALA A 196 -8.47 12.06 -16.25
N LEU A 197 -8.25 11.71 -14.97
CA LEU A 197 -6.95 11.41 -14.44
C LEU A 197 -6.34 10.17 -15.11
N ARG A 198 -7.16 9.12 -15.33
CA ARG A 198 -6.70 7.91 -16.05
C ARG A 198 -6.30 8.21 -17.49
N GLU A 199 -7.07 9.01 -18.21
CA GLU A 199 -6.73 9.45 -19.57
C GLU A 199 -5.40 10.21 -19.58
N MET A 200 -5.21 11.15 -18.65
CA MET A 200 -3.97 11.90 -18.52
C MET A 200 -2.80 10.96 -18.18
N ALA A 201 -2.96 10.06 -17.22
CA ALA A 201 -1.94 9.10 -16.79
C ALA A 201 -1.46 8.21 -17.95
N ASN A 202 -2.36 7.76 -18.82
CA ASN A 202 -2.02 6.95 -20.00
C ASN A 202 -1.12 7.69 -20.99
N THR A 203 -1.05 9.02 -20.93
CA THR A 203 -0.25 9.86 -21.87
C THR A 203 1.03 10.40 -21.23
N VAL A 204 1.12 10.46 -19.90
CA VAL A 204 2.22 11.14 -19.20
C VAL A 204 3.49 10.31 -19.14
N LYS A 205 3.35 8.99 -18.98
CA LYS A 205 4.44 8.03 -18.97
C LYS A 205 3.92 6.64 -19.36
N PRO A 206 4.64 5.83 -20.15
CA PRO A 206 4.27 4.44 -20.40
C PRO A 206 4.11 3.65 -19.10
N GLU A 207 3.05 2.85 -19.00
CA GLU A 207 2.74 2.01 -17.82
C GLU A 207 2.64 2.78 -16.49
N PHE A 208 2.30 4.08 -16.53
CA PHE A 208 2.05 4.85 -15.30
C PHE A 208 0.87 4.27 -14.52
N VAL A 209 1.10 3.90 -13.25
CA VAL A 209 0.12 3.21 -12.43
C VAL A 209 -0.71 4.18 -11.60
N LEU A 210 -2.02 3.98 -11.57
CA LEU A 210 -2.92 4.57 -10.59
C LEU A 210 -3.43 3.46 -9.65
N MET A 211 -3.19 3.59 -8.36
CA MET A 211 -3.67 2.72 -7.30
C MET A 211 -4.54 3.53 -6.35
N GLY A 212 -5.80 3.17 -6.19
CA GLY A 212 -6.73 3.89 -5.32
C GLY A 212 -6.73 3.33 -3.90
N GLU A 213 -6.69 4.19 -2.90
CA GLU A 213 -7.06 3.76 -1.56
C GLU A 213 -8.56 3.58 -1.46
N THR A 214 -9.00 2.36 -1.11
CA THR A 214 -10.41 2.03 -0.86
C THR A 214 -10.52 1.21 0.41
N LEU A 215 -11.39 1.62 1.31
CA LEU A 215 -11.56 0.96 2.62
C LEU A 215 -12.62 -0.14 2.55
N HIS A 216 -13.67 0.05 1.76
CA HIS A 216 -14.83 -0.84 1.67
C HIS A 216 -15.60 -0.65 0.36
N GLY A 217 -16.55 -1.51 0.11
CA GLY A 217 -17.41 -1.48 -1.08
C GLY A 217 -16.95 -2.43 -2.18
N ASP A 218 -17.60 -2.35 -3.34
CA ASP A 218 -17.20 -3.13 -4.52
C ASP A 218 -16.02 -2.44 -5.22
N TYR A 219 -14.85 -3.05 -5.14
CA TYR A 219 -13.62 -2.53 -5.74
C TYR A 219 -13.69 -2.38 -7.26
N ASN A 220 -14.58 -3.08 -7.95
CA ASN A 220 -14.80 -2.93 -9.39
C ASN A 220 -15.23 -1.52 -9.78
N ARG A 221 -15.80 -0.75 -8.83
CA ARG A 221 -16.14 0.65 -9.04
C ARG A 221 -14.91 1.51 -9.33
N TRP A 222 -13.78 1.19 -8.72
CA TRP A 222 -12.53 1.95 -8.84
C TRP A 222 -11.46 1.20 -9.62
N MET A 223 -11.41 -0.15 -9.51
CA MET A 223 -10.42 -1.00 -10.17
C MET A 223 -10.94 -1.46 -11.53
N ASN A 224 -10.81 -0.61 -12.54
CA ASN A 224 -11.29 -0.85 -13.91
C ASN A 224 -10.51 0.00 -14.93
N ASP A 225 -10.77 -0.21 -16.22
CA ASP A 225 -10.04 0.44 -17.32
C ASP A 225 -10.23 1.97 -17.41
N ARG A 226 -11.22 2.53 -16.71
CA ARG A 226 -11.53 3.96 -16.71
C ARG A 226 -11.09 4.70 -15.45
N ALA A 227 -10.61 3.97 -14.43
CA ALA A 227 -10.22 4.54 -13.15
C ALA A 227 -8.83 4.00 -12.73
N CYS A 228 -8.73 3.35 -11.59
CA CYS A 228 -7.46 2.84 -11.09
C CYS A 228 -7.12 1.47 -11.69
N HIS A 229 -5.83 1.17 -11.80
CA HIS A 229 -5.33 -0.16 -12.17
C HIS A 229 -5.48 -1.14 -11.01
N ALA A 230 -5.30 -0.66 -9.79
CA ALA A 230 -5.41 -1.42 -8.56
C ALA A 230 -6.05 -0.59 -7.45
N VAL A 231 -6.40 -1.25 -6.36
CA VAL A 231 -6.83 -0.61 -5.10
C VAL A 231 -6.16 -1.28 -3.91
N THR A 232 -6.21 -0.63 -2.73
CA THR A 232 -5.81 -1.23 -1.47
C THR A 232 -6.81 -2.29 -1.02
N ASN A 233 -6.34 -3.44 -0.53
CA ASN A 233 -7.18 -4.58 -0.14
C ASN A 233 -7.48 -4.57 1.37
N TYR A 234 -8.19 -3.57 1.85
CA TYR A 234 -8.61 -3.50 3.25
C TYR A 234 -9.58 -4.63 3.64
N GLU A 235 -10.30 -5.20 2.67
CA GLU A 235 -11.21 -6.33 2.95
C GLU A 235 -10.45 -7.56 3.46
N CYS A 236 -9.29 -7.88 2.87
CA CYS A 236 -8.44 -8.96 3.37
C CYS A 236 -7.63 -8.58 4.61
N TYR A 237 -7.30 -7.30 4.82
CA TYR A 237 -6.46 -6.85 5.92
C TYR A 237 -6.89 -7.42 7.28
N LYS A 238 -8.20 -7.33 7.61
CA LYS A 238 -8.70 -7.89 8.86
C LYS A 238 -8.43 -9.39 8.97
N GLY A 239 -8.78 -10.16 7.94
CA GLY A 239 -8.58 -11.60 7.91
C GLY A 239 -7.11 -12.01 8.01
N LEU A 240 -6.19 -11.20 7.47
CA LEU A 240 -4.74 -11.43 7.51
C LEU A 240 -4.14 -11.41 8.92
N TYR A 241 -4.74 -10.77 9.90
CA TYR A 241 -4.29 -10.85 11.29
C TYR A 241 -5.28 -11.61 12.20
N SER A 242 -6.60 -11.43 11.99
CA SER A 242 -7.59 -12.03 12.89
C SER A 242 -7.64 -13.55 12.76
N SER A 243 -7.37 -14.11 11.57
CA SER A 243 -7.32 -15.57 11.38
C SER A 243 -6.24 -16.23 12.24
N PHE A 244 -5.07 -15.56 12.39
CA PHE A 244 -4.02 -16.02 13.27
C PHE A 244 -4.38 -15.84 14.76
N ASN A 245 -4.91 -14.67 15.13
CA ASN A 245 -5.25 -14.35 16.52
C ASN A 245 -6.37 -15.24 17.09
N THR A 246 -7.32 -15.62 16.26
CA THR A 246 -8.47 -16.45 16.67
C THR A 246 -8.26 -17.95 16.38
N GLY A 247 -7.18 -18.31 15.66
CA GLY A 247 -6.97 -19.67 15.17
C GLY A 247 -8.08 -20.11 14.20
N ASN A 248 -8.53 -19.21 13.30
CA ASN A 248 -9.63 -19.46 12.37
C ASN A 248 -9.25 -19.08 10.93
N MET A 249 -8.47 -19.95 10.26
CA MET A 249 -8.08 -19.76 8.86
C MET A 249 -9.26 -19.80 7.87
N HIS A 250 -10.43 -20.27 8.29
CA HIS A 250 -11.63 -20.21 7.44
C HIS A 250 -12.03 -18.75 7.11
N GLU A 251 -11.73 -17.78 7.97
CA GLU A 251 -12.02 -16.37 7.74
C GLU A 251 -11.27 -15.84 6.51
N ILE A 252 -9.96 -15.97 6.50
CA ILE A 252 -9.14 -15.48 5.37
C ILE A 252 -9.33 -16.35 4.11
N ALA A 253 -9.46 -17.68 4.26
CA ALA A 253 -9.70 -18.57 3.13
C ALA A 253 -11.02 -18.23 2.41
N TYR A 254 -12.07 -17.87 3.16
CA TYR A 254 -13.34 -17.42 2.58
C TYR A 254 -13.16 -16.09 1.84
N SER A 255 -12.49 -15.10 2.43
CA SER A 255 -12.25 -13.79 1.80
C SER A 255 -11.44 -13.93 0.51
N LEU A 256 -10.38 -14.75 0.52
CA LEU A 256 -9.56 -15.00 -0.67
C LEU A 256 -10.35 -15.73 -1.78
N ASN A 257 -11.13 -16.74 -1.42
CA ASN A 257 -11.95 -17.43 -2.40
C ASN A 257 -13.04 -16.54 -2.99
N ARG A 258 -13.71 -15.72 -2.14
CA ARG A 258 -14.70 -14.75 -2.59
C ARG A 258 -14.10 -13.72 -3.54
N GLN A 259 -12.89 -13.27 -3.30
CA GLN A 259 -12.22 -12.28 -4.14
C GLN A 259 -11.64 -12.89 -5.42
N PHE A 260 -10.93 -14.00 -5.33
CA PHE A 260 -10.01 -14.47 -6.36
C PHE A 260 -10.31 -15.89 -6.88
N GLY A 261 -11.31 -16.56 -6.35
CA GLY A 261 -11.70 -17.90 -6.82
C GLY A 261 -12.12 -17.90 -8.28
N SER A 262 -12.33 -19.10 -8.83
CA SER A 262 -12.68 -19.31 -10.25
C SER A 262 -14.19 -19.27 -10.52
N GLU A 263 -15.01 -19.24 -9.48
CA GLU A 263 -16.46 -19.28 -9.63
C GLU A 263 -17.02 -17.95 -10.16
N PRO A 264 -18.13 -17.98 -10.93
CA PRO A 264 -18.71 -16.76 -11.53
C PRO A 264 -19.14 -15.66 -10.53
N TRP A 265 -19.31 -16.01 -9.26
CA TRP A 265 -19.66 -15.06 -8.19
C TRP A 265 -18.42 -14.42 -7.52
N CYS A 266 -17.20 -14.87 -7.87
CA CYS A 266 -15.98 -14.26 -7.34
C CYS A 266 -15.78 -12.85 -7.92
N LEU A 267 -15.32 -11.94 -7.09
CA LEU A 267 -15.43 -10.51 -7.38
C LEU A 267 -14.28 -9.95 -8.22
N TYR A 268 -13.05 -10.43 -7.97
CA TYR A 268 -11.81 -9.80 -8.47
C TYR A 268 -10.87 -10.80 -9.12
N THR A 269 -11.39 -11.89 -9.67
CA THR A 269 -10.59 -12.90 -10.39
C THR A 269 -9.76 -12.24 -11.49
N GLY A 270 -8.44 -12.47 -11.48
CA GLY A 270 -7.49 -11.89 -12.42
C GLY A 270 -7.14 -10.42 -12.18
N LYS A 271 -7.58 -9.82 -11.05
CA LYS A 271 -7.19 -8.48 -10.62
C LYS A 271 -6.14 -8.53 -9.51
N HIS A 272 -5.35 -7.46 -9.39
CA HIS A 272 -4.18 -7.40 -8.52
C HIS A 272 -4.26 -6.23 -7.51
N PRO A 273 -5.17 -6.26 -6.52
CA PRO A 273 -5.18 -5.25 -5.47
C PRO A 273 -3.91 -5.33 -4.62
N MET A 274 -3.49 -4.21 -4.03
CA MET A 274 -2.38 -4.16 -3.10
C MET A 274 -2.82 -4.66 -1.72
N SER A 275 -2.19 -5.71 -1.22
CA SER A 275 -2.44 -6.27 0.12
C SER A 275 -1.28 -5.97 1.06
N PHE A 276 -1.58 -5.86 2.35
CA PHE A 276 -0.61 -5.48 3.38
C PHE A 276 -0.99 -6.10 4.73
N LEU A 277 -0.03 -6.28 5.62
CA LEU A 277 -0.25 -6.69 7.00
C LEU A 277 -0.38 -5.48 7.93
N ASP A 278 0.28 -4.38 7.58
CA ASP A 278 0.16 -3.08 8.22
C ASP A 278 0.54 -1.95 7.27
N ASN A 279 0.27 -0.72 7.68
CA ASN A 279 0.64 0.51 7.00
C ASN A 279 0.68 1.68 8.01
N HIS A 280 0.76 2.91 7.50
CA HIS A 280 0.85 4.14 8.31
C HIS A 280 -0.43 4.53 9.07
N ASP A 281 -1.56 3.83 8.84
CA ASP A 281 -2.88 4.14 9.41
C ASP A 281 -3.44 3.06 10.34
N VAL A 282 -2.82 1.89 10.36
CA VAL A 282 -3.27 0.76 11.17
C VAL A 282 -2.20 0.28 12.14
N THR A 283 -2.61 -0.40 13.19
CA THR A 283 -1.69 -1.01 14.16
C THR A 283 -0.69 -1.91 13.46
N ARG A 284 0.61 -1.79 13.81
CA ARG A 284 1.68 -2.61 13.27
C ARG A 284 1.40 -4.09 13.47
N ILE A 285 1.78 -4.91 12.48
CA ILE A 285 1.51 -6.37 12.53
C ILE A 285 2.17 -7.02 13.76
N ALA A 286 3.37 -6.57 14.13
CA ALA A 286 4.06 -7.05 15.33
C ALA A 286 3.35 -6.69 16.63
N SER A 287 2.48 -5.67 16.64
CA SER A 287 1.66 -5.29 17.80
C SER A 287 0.29 -5.93 17.79
N ILE A 288 -0.32 -6.18 16.62
CA ILE A 288 -1.69 -6.69 16.52
C ILE A 288 -1.75 -8.21 16.67
N LEU A 289 -0.69 -8.95 16.29
CA LEU A 289 -0.62 -10.39 16.49
C LEU A 289 -0.43 -10.71 17.98
N THR A 290 -1.30 -11.54 18.51
CA THR A 290 -1.26 -12.01 19.91
C THR A 290 -0.11 -13.01 20.14
N ASP A 291 0.24 -13.78 19.11
CA ASP A 291 1.40 -14.68 19.11
C ASP A 291 2.36 -14.25 17.99
N LYS A 292 3.54 -13.76 18.38
CA LYS A 292 4.56 -13.25 17.46
C LYS A 292 5.22 -14.34 16.61
N ASN A 293 5.11 -15.61 16.99
CA ASN A 293 5.54 -16.72 16.14
C ASN A 293 4.75 -16.79 14.84
N CYS A 294 3.54 -16.19 14.81
CA CYS A 294 2.72 -16.07 13.60
C CYS A 294 3.22 -15.02 12.60
N LEU A 295 4.25 -14.20 12.90
CA LEU A 295 4.76 -13.20 11.95
C LEU A 295 5.28 -13.85 10.67
N LYS A 296 6.09 -14.89 10.74
CA LYS A 296 6.60 -15.59 9.55
C LYS A 296 5.47 -16.19 8.69
N PRO A 297 4.53 -17.00 9.23
CA PRO A 297 3.42 -17.51 8.42
C PRO A 297 2.44 -16.41 7.93
N ALA A 298 2.28 -15.28 8.64
CA ALA A 298 1.47 -14.17 8.15
C ALA A 298 2.09 -13.50 6.90
N TYR A 299 3.40 -13.26 6.89
CA TYR A 299 4.11 -12.81 5.69
C TYR A 299 4.06 -13.88 4.59
N GLY A 300 4.20 -15.17 4.92
CA GLY A 300 4.01 -16.25 3.96
C GLY A 300 2.65 -16.20 3.28
N LEU A 301 1.58 -15.96 4.04
CA LEU A 301 0.23 -15.77 3.49
C LEU A 301 0.16 -14.54 2.58
N LEU A 302 0.70 -13.40 3.00
CA LEU A 302 0.71 -12.15 2.24
C LEU A 302 1.39 -12.32 0.86
N PHE A 303 2.55 -12.97 0.83
CA PHE A 303 3.33 -13.16 -0.40
C PHE A 303 2.77 -14.30 -1.29
N GLY A 304 2.09 -15.29 -0.70
CA GLY A 304 1.48 -16.40 -1.42
C GLY A 304 0.11 -16.08 -2.02
N MET A 305 -0.68 -15.21 -1.40
CA MET A 305 -2.03 -14.85 -1.88
C MET A 305 -2.02 -14.03 -3.17
N PRO A 306 -3.13 -13.97 -3.93
CA PRO A 306 -3.26 -13.09 -5.08
C PRO A 306 -3.15 -11.60 -4.71
N GLY A 307 -2.70 -10.79 -5.67
CA GLY A 307 -2.51 -9.35 -5.51
C GLY A 307 -1.04 -8.97 -5.33
N VAL A 308 -0.78 -7.72 -4.97
CA VAL A 308 0.55 -7.14 -4.84
C VAL A 308 0.87 -6.96 -3.36
N PRO A 309 1.88 -7.64 -2.80
CA PRO A 309 2.26 -7.48 -1.40
C PRO A 309 2.95 -6.14 -1.17
N ALA A 310 2.63 -5.51 -0.04
CA ALA A 310 3.31 -4.33 0.45
C ALA A 310 3.88 -4.58 1.86
N VAL A 311 5.11 -4.13 2.06
CA VAL A 311 5.81 -4.13 3.35
C VAL A 311 5.98 -2.68 3.78
N TYR A 312 5.57 -2.35 4.98
CA TYR A 312 5.70 -1.00 5.54
C TYR A 312 7.02 -0.89 6.30
N TYR A 313 7.75 0.22 6.13
CA TYR A 313 9.10 0.39 6.68
C TYR A 313 9.18 0.04 8.16
N GLY A 314 10.16 -0.77 8.51
CA GLY A 314 10.38 -1.28 9.85
C GLY A 314 9.60 -2.56 10.21
N SER A 315 8.54 -2.88 9.48
CA SER A 315 7.75 -4.10 9.74
C SER A 315 8.53 -5.37 9.38
N GLU A 316 9.52 -5.26 8.47
CA GLU A 316 10.38 -6.37 8.06
C GLU A 316 11.37 -6.85 9.12
N TRP A 317 11.51 -6.13 10.21
CA TRP A 317 12.21 -6.62 11.41
C TRP A 317 11.35 -6.54 12.67
N GLY A 318 10.03 -6.26 12.51
CA GLY A 318 9.06 -6.37 13.59
C GLY A 318 8.90 -5.12 14.45
N VAL A 319 9.03 -3.93 13.88
CA VAL A 319 8.71 -2.67 14.59
C VAL A 319 7.28 -2.68 15.11
N GLU A 320 7.11 -2.34 16.37
CA GLU A 320 5.84 -2.28 17.06
C GLU A 320 5.24 -0.86 17.01
N GLY A 321 3.92 -0.77 17.11
CA GLY A 321 3.16 0.48 17.17
C GLY A 321 1.67 0.21 17.18
N GLU A 322 0.93 0.86 18.08
CA GLU A 322 -0.52 0.68 18.22
C GLU A 322 -1.27 1.95 17.82
N LYS A 323 -2.28 1.84 16.97
CA LYS A 323 -3.14 2.96 16.53
C LYS A 323 -3.78 3.72 17.71
N LYS A 324 -4.15 3.01 18.77
CA LYS A 324 -4.72 3.64 20.00
C LYS A 324 -3.77 4.63 20.70
N SER A 325 -2.46 4.52 20.44
CA SER A 325 -1.44 5.43 20.97
C SER A 325 -1.21 6.67 20.08
N GLY A 326 -2.02 6.83 19.03
CA GLY A 326 -1.93 7.90 18.05
C GLY A 326 -1.11 7.50 16.83
N ASP A 327 -1.22 8.30 15.77
CA ASP A 327 -0.58 8.01 14.48
C ASP A 327 0.94 8.04 14.55
N ASP A 328 1.51 8.87 15.41
CA ASP A 328 2.98 8.97 15.59
C ASP A 328 3.58 7.63 16.02
N ALA A 329 2.85 6.81 16.78
CA ALA A 329 3.29 5.47 17.18
C ALA A 329 3.44 4.51 15.99
N LEU A 330 2.73 4.78 14.88
CA LEU A 330 2.80 4.00 13.65
C LEU A 330 3.90 4.49 12.70
N ARG A 331 4.43 5.69 12.93
CA ARG A 331 5.27 6.46 12.01
C ARG A 331 6.62 6.85 12.64
N PRO A 332 7.36 5.90 13.28
CA PRO A 332 8.57 6.20 14.01
C PRO A 332 9.69 6.74 13.10
N ALA A 333 10.56 7.57 13.67
CA ALA A 333 11.82 7.89 13.05
C ALA A 333 12.78 6.71 13.16
N ILE A 334 13.39 6.33 12.04
CA ILE A 334 14.36 5.23 11.98
C ILE A 334 15.58 5.75 11.23
N GLU A 335 16.76 5.71 11.86
CA GLU A 335 17.97 6.24 11.25
C GLU A 335 18.55 5.28 10.20
N THR A 336 18.66 4.02 10.56
CA THR A 336 19.20 2.94 9.71
C THR A 336 18.28 1.73 9.77
N PRO A 337 18.14 0.99 8.64
CA PRO A 337 17.39 -0.25 8.67
C PRO A 337 18.08 -1.28 9.56
N GLU A 338 17.27 -2.09 10.23
CA GLU A 338 17.74 -3.25 10.98
C GLU A 338 17.58 -4.52 10.15
N HIS A 339 18.23 -5.61 10.60
CA HIS A 339 18.17 -6.90 9.93
C HIS A 339 18.08 -8.02 10.96
N ASN A 340 17.14 -8.95 10.75
CA ASN A 340 16.96 -10.13 11.57
C ASN A 340 16.36 -11.29 10.75
N GLU A 341 16.05 -12.40 11.42
CA GLU A 341 15.46 -13.59 10.77
C GLU A 341 14.13 -13.32 10.04
N LEU A 342 13.35 -12.31 10.44
CA LEU A 342 12.13 -11.93 9.75
C LEU A 342 12.47 -11.23 8.44
N THR A 343 13.51 -10.40 8.43
CA THR A 343 14.04 -9.76 7.21
C THR A 343 14.49 -10.80 6.20
N ASP A 344 15.28 -11.81 6.65
CA ASP A 344 15.71 -12.94 5.79
C ASP A 344 14.53 -13.69 5.22
N TRP A 345 13.50 -13.94 6.05
CA TRP A 345 12.29 -14.62 5.62
C TRP A 345 11.52 -13.85 4.54
N ILE A 346 11.31 -12.54 4.73
CA ILE A 346 10.63 -11.70 3.75
C ILE A 346 11.44 -11.60 2.44
N THR A 347 12.76 -11.53 2.54
CA THR A 347 13.66 -11.57 1.37
C THR A 347 13.47 -12.87 0.58
N ALA A 348 13.42 -14.01 1.25
CA ALA A 348 13.19 -15.29 0.60
C ALA A 348 11.81 -15.37 -0.06
N LEU A 349 10.76 -14.86 0.60
CA LEU A 349 9.40 -14.77 0.05
C LEU A 349 9.34 -13.86 -1.19
N ALA A 350 9.99 -12.71 -1.16
CA ALA A 350 10.05 -11.78 -2.30
C ALA A 350 10.79 -12.43 -3.49
N GLY A 351 11.89 -13.14 -3.23
CA GLY A 351 12.61 -13.92 -4.24
C GLY A 351 11.74 -15.01 -4.87
N ALA A 352 11.05 -15.80 -4.06
CA ALA A 352 10.13 -16.85 -4.50
C ALA A 352 9.01 -16.27 -5.39
N ARG A 353 8.39 -15.16 -4.96
CA ARG A 353 7.35 -14.49 -5.73
C ARG A 353 7.87 -14.01 -7.08
N THR A 354 9.01 -13.33 -7.09
CA THR A 354 9.58 -12.80 -8.33
C THR A 354 9.95 -13.91 -9.33
N ALA A 355 10.35 -15.09 -8.82
CA ALA A 355 10.72 -16.25 -9.65
C ALA A 355 9.51 -17.08 -10.13
N SER A 356 8.30 -16.82 -9.63
CA SER A 356 7.11 -17.63 -9.95
C SER A 356 5.98 -16.79 -10.55
N PRO A 357 5.70 -16.93 -11.87
CA PRO A 357 4.52 -16.35 -12.49
C PRO A 357 3.21 -16.73 -11.80
N ALA A 358 3.11 -17.94 -11.26
CA ALA A 358 1.92 -18.39 -10.52
C ALA A 358 1.68 -17.53 -9.27
N LEU A 359 2.72 -17.16 -8.52
CA LEU A 359 2.58 -16.30 -7.33
C LEU A 359 2.23 -14.86 -7.72
N CYS A 360 2.68 -14.38 -8.88
CA CYS A 360 2.38 -13.03 -9.37
C CYS A 360 0.95 -12.91 -9.91
N SER A 361 0.59 -13.75 -10.90
CA SER A 361 -0.65 -13.60 -11.68
C SER A 361 -1.51 -14.86 -11.76
N GLY A 362 -1.10 -15.94 -11.07
CA GLY A 362 -1.82 -17.22 -11.12
C GLY A 362 -3.20 -17.17 -10.48
N SER A 363 -4.04 -18.12 -10.88
CA SER A 363 -5.34 -18.38 -10.27
C SER A 363 -5.21 -18.76 -8.80
N TYR A 364 -6.32 -18.75 -8.09
CA TYR A 364 -6.38 -19.11 -6.67
C TYR A 364 -7.42 -20.21 -6.45
N ARG A 365 -7.05 -21.23 -5.65
CA ARG A 365 -7.97 -22.29 -5.21
C ARG A 365 -7.59 -22.80 -3.82
N ASN A 366 -8.56 -22.87 -2.89
CA ASN A 366 -8.38 -23.57 -1.63
C ASN A 366 -8.19 -25.09 -1.86
N ILE A 367 -7.21 -25.67 -1.20
CA ILE A 367 -6.95 -27.13 -1.20
C ILE A 367 -7.36 -27.76 0.13
N LEU A 368 -6.90 -27.19 1.24
CA LEU A 368 -7.24 -27.63 2.59
C LEU A 368 -7.44 -26.41 3.48
N VAL A 369 -8.56 -26.38 4.21
CA VAL A 369 -8.84 -25.33 5.19
C VAL A 369 -9.23 -26.00 6.50
N GLN A 370 -8.46 -25.73 7.53
CA GLN A 370 -8.66 -26.16 8.90
C GLN A 370 -8.62 -24.94 9.83
N PRO A 371 -9.00 -25.04 11.09
CA PRO A 371 -8.96 -23.87 11.99
C PRO A 371 -7.63 -23.15 12.04
N LYS A 372 -6.50 -23.87 12.03
CA LYS A 372 -5.16 -23.27 12.13
C LYS A 372 -4.26 -23.58 10.93
N GLN A 373 -4.74 -24.32 9.95
CA GLN A 373 -3.99 -24.67 8.74
C GLN A 373 -4.72 -24.23 7.49
N LEU A 374 -3.95 -23.75 6.52
CA LEU A 374 -4.45 -23.35 5.21
C LEU A 374 -3.48 -23.83 4.14
N ILE A 375 -3.99 -24.60 3.16
CA ILE A 375 -3.26 -24.93 1.94
C ILE A 375 -4.07 -24.42 0.76
N PHE A 376 -3.45 -23.67 -0.12
CA PHE A 376 -4.06 -23.17 -1.35
C PHE A 376 -3.13 -23.28 -2.53
N GLU A 377 -3.69 -23.33 -3.72
CA GLU A 377 -2.99 -23.40 -4.99
C GLU A 377 -2.93 -22.05 -5.66
N ARG A 378 -1.77 -21.73 -6.21
CA ARG A 378 -1.56 -20.71 -7.23
C ARG A 378 -1.11 -21.38 -8.53
N ARG A 379 -1.72 -21.02 -9.66
CA ARG A 379 -1.42 -21.67 -10.94
C ARG A 379 -1.50 -20.69 -12.10
N CYS A 380 -0.49 -20.72 -12.96
CA CYS A 380 -0.41 -19.95 -14.19
C CYS A 380 0.33 -20.79 -15.26
N GLU A 381 -0.37 -21.18 -16.31
CA GLU A 381 0.19 -22.06 -17.36
C GLU A 381 0.92 -23.28 -16.79
N ASP A 382 2.23 -23.37 -16.99
CA ASP A 382 3.07 -24.47 -16.53
C ASP A 382 3.70 -24.23 -15.13
N ASP A 383 3.38 -23.10 -14.48
CA ASP A 383 3.86 -22.81 -13.11
C ASP A 383 2.76 -23.03 -12.09
N ARG A 384 3.05 -23.88 -11.10
CA ARG A 384 2.09 -24.27 -10.06
C ARG A 384 2.79 -24.34 -8.70
N VAL A 385 2.25 -23.59 -7.74
CA VAL A 385 2.75 -23.55 -6.35
C VAL A 385 1.60 -23.85 -5.39
N LEU A 386 1.84 -24.79 -4.48
CA LEU A 386 1.01 -25.02 -3.30
C LEU A 386 1.63 -24.25 -2.13
N VAL A 387 0.87 -23.32 -1.56
CA VAL A 387 1.27 -22.58 -0.37
C VAL A 387 0.60 -23.23 0.83
N ALA A 388 1.40 -23.73 1.77
CA ALA A 388 0.92 -24.45 2.95
C ALA A 388 1.34 -23.70 4.21
N ILE A 389 0.37 -23.43 5.09
CA ILE A 389 0.54 -22.62 6.31
C ILE A 389 0.07 -23.44 7.50
N ASN A 390 0.89 -23.51 8.56
CA ASN A 390 0.51 -23.96 9.87
C ASN A 390 0.69 -22.81 10.89
N ALA A 391 -0.41 -22.30 11.43
CA ALA A 391 -0.43 -21.28 12.47
C ALA A 391 -0.53 -21.87 13.89
N ASP A 392 -0.41 -23.19 14.05
CA ASP A 392 -0.44 -23.82 15.35
C ASP A 392 0.97 -23.95 15.95
N SER A 393 1.03 -23.99 17.28
CA SER A 393 2.21 -24.36 18.06
C SER A 393 2.51 -25.86 18.04
N GLN A 394 1.66 -26.66 17.40
CA GLN A 394 1.84 -28.09 17.23
C GLN A 394 2.05 -28.44 15.75
N PRO A 395 2.84 -29.48 15.45
CA PRO A 395 2.95 -29.96 14.10
C PRO A 395 1.60 -30.49 13.61
N TYR A 396 1.36 -30.42 12.32
CA TYR A 396 0.12 -30.89 11.69
C TYR A 396 0.42 -31.78 10.50
N HIS A 397 -0.06 -33.00 10.52
CA HIS A 397 0.06 -33.92 9.39
C HIS A 397 -1.13 -33.72 8.42
N ALA A 398 -0.89 -33.05 7.32
CA ALA A 398 -1.89 -32.72 6.32
C ALA A 398 -2.11 -33.86 5.33
N HIS A 399 -3.38 -34.25 5.14
CA HIS A 399 -3.80 -35.19 4.09
C HIS A 399 -4.68 -34.46 3.08
N PHE A 400 -4.21 -34.36 1.85
CA PHE A 400 -4.93 -33.73 0.75
C PHE A 400 -4.48 -34.30 -0.60
N ASP A 401 -5.28 -34.13 -1.64
CA ASP A 401 -4.87 -34.47 -3.01
C ASP A 401 -4.03 -33.31 -3.60
N ALA A 402 -2.72 -33.50 -3.58
CA ALA A 402 -1.79 -32.55 -4.18
C ALA A 402 -1.83 -32.55 -5.72
N GLN A 403 -2.42 -33.59 -6.34
CA GLN A 403 -2.35 -33.81 -7.79
C GLN A 403 -0.90 -33.77 -8.33
N ALA A 404 0.06 -34.19 -7.51
CA ALA A 404 1.47 -34.30 -7.79
C ALA A 404 2.09 -35.35 -6.85
N GLY A 405 3.16 -36.03 -7.26
CA GLY A 405 3.91 -36.92 -6.39
C GLY A 405 4.99 -36.17 -5.59
N MET A 406 5.69 -35.26 -6.28
CA MET A 406 6.83 -34.53 -5.73
C MET A 406 6.69 -33.02 -5.97
N ALA A 407 7.37 -32.25 -5.14
CA ALA A 407 7.55 -30.80 -5.31
C ALA A 407 8.95 -30.38 -4.81
N VAL A 408 9.31 -29.15 -5.10
CA VAL A 408 10.44 -28.46 -4.47
C VAL A 408 9.90 -27.27 -3.70
N ASP A 409 10.26 -27.15 -2.43
CA ASP A 409 10.00 -25.91 -1.67
C ASP A 409 10.91 -24.80 -2.20
N ILE A 410 10.33 -23.81 -2.88
CA ILE A 410 11.09 -22.76 -3.54
C ILE A 410 11.71 -21.74 -2.55
N ILE A 411 11.40 -21.84 -1.27
CA ILE A 411 12.01 -21.04 -0.21
C ILE A 411 13.31 -21.72 0.29
N THR A 412 13.24 -23.03 0.57
CA THR A 412 14.40 -23.77 1.17
C THR A 412 15.21 -24.53 0.12
N GLY A 413 14.62 -24.85 -1.02
CA GLY A 413 15.22 -25.73 -2.05
C GLY A 413 15.04 -27.22 -1.76
N ASP A 414 14.35 -27.60 -0.68
CA ASP A 414 14.16 -28.98 -0.29
C ASP A 414 13.11 -29.70 -1.16
N ALA A 415 13.38 -30.96 -1.46
CA ALA A 415 12.40 -31.81 -2.12
C ALA A 415 11.30 -32.23 -1.12
N HIS A 416 10.05 -32.24 -1.59
CA HIS A 416 8.89 -32.66 -0.82
C HIS A 416 8.14 -33.77 -1.54
N ASP A 417 7.88 -34.88 -0.84
CA ASP A 417 7.09 -36.02 -1.31
C ASP A 417 5.69 -35.96 -0.67
N PHE A 418 4.64 -35.88 -1.49
CA PHE A 418 3.25 -35.89 -1.03
C PHE A 418 2.72 -37.29 -0.67
N GLY A 419 3.51 -38.33 -0.96
CA GLY A 419 3.15 -39.72 -0.64
C GLY A 419 3.05 -39.95 0.87
N GLY A 420 1.85 -40.27 1.35
CA GLY A 420 1.63 -40.48 2.80
C GLY A 420 1.18 -39.28 3.60
N GLY A 421 1.09 -38.10 2.99
CA GLY A 421 0.72 -36.84 3.61
C GLY A 421 1.91 -35.88 3.77
N SER A 422 1.66 -34.69 4.27
CA SER A 422 2.65 -33.63 4.43
C SER A 422 2.72 -33.16 5.88
N GLU A 423 3.89 -33.24 6.47
CA GLU A 423 4.15 -32.70 7.82
C GLU A 423 4.34 -31.18 7.71
N LEU A 424 3.57 -30.41 8.49
CA LEU A 424 3.72 -28.97 8.65
C LEU A 424 4.22 -28.69 10.06
N GLU A 425 5.43 -28.18 10.18
CA GLU A 425 6.04 -27.84 11.48
C GLU A 425 5.23 -26.73 12.16
N PRO A 426 5.38 -26.52 13.46
CA PRO A 426 4.76 -25.41 14.17
C PRO A 426 5.13 -24.06 13.55
N TYR A 427 4.15 -23.18 13.34
CA TYR A 427 4.35 -21.84 12.79
C TYR A 427 5.10 -21.80 11.45
N SER A 428 4.88 -22.81 10.61
CA SER A 428 5.57 -22.97 9.32
C SER A 428 4.76 -22.40 8.13
N CYS A 429 5.49 -22.13 7.07
CA CYS A 429 4.92 -21.81 5.77
C CYS A 429 5.83 -22.38 4.67
N HIS A 430 5.25 -23.13 3.74
CA HIS A 430 5.94 -23.77 2.64
C HIS A 430 5.38 -23.32 1.30
N PHE A 431 6.25 -23.24 0.30
CA PHE A 431 5.91 -22.88 -1.08
C PHE A 431 6.35 -24.00 -2.01
N TRP A 432 5.53 -25.03 -2.13
CA TRP A 432 5.83 -26.23 -2.89
C TRP A 432 5.50 -26.04 -4.37
N LYS A 433 6.53 -25.89 -5.19
CA LYS A 433 6.44 -25.86 -6.64
C LYS A 433 6.39 -27.29 -7.15
N THR A 434 5.30 -27.64 -7.84
CA THR A 434 5.11 -28.95 -8.49
C THR A 434 5.55 -28.88 -9.95
N GLU A 435 6.00 -30.03 -10.48
CA GLU A 435 6.29 -30.18 -11.90
C GLU A 435 5.03 -30.21 -12.76
#